data_47599d3da0d980cb0b901e46b6e8150c
#
_entry.id   47599d3da0d980cb0b901e46b6e8150c
#
_cell.length_a   1.000
_cell.length_b   1.000
_cell.length_c   1.000
_cell.angle_alpha   90.00
_cell.angle_beta   90.00
_cell.angle_gamma   90.00
#
_symmetry.space_group_name_H-M   'P 1'
#
loop_
_entity.id
_entity.type
_entity.pdbx_description
1 polymer ?
#
loop_
_entity_poly.entity_id
_entity_poly.type
_entity_poly.pdbx_seq_one_letter_code
_entity_poly.pdbx_strand_id
1 'polypeptide(L)'
;MNRNALKQILQADLQRFNNRKPSIKDWILHNEVWYIFYYIRHLRYVEYYEDKNKLLYLWHFFWYKRLGFKLRMTIYPNTIGPGFRIYHAGGFVHVGPNVQIGKNCTMLPGVVFGNKHEAEDEGHVIVGNNCYFGLGCKIFGSVRIGNNVTVGANAVVTKDIPDNAVVGGVPAKVIRIKD
;
A
#
# COMPACT_ATOMS: atom_id res chain seq x y z
N MET A 1 -5.19 16.34 7.88
CA MET A 1 -4.75 16.72 6.51
C MET A 1 -5.54 17.92 5.98
N ASN A 2 -4.92 18.92 5.28
CA ASN A 2 -5.63 20.02 4.65
C ASN A 2 -5.97 19.72 3.16
N ARG A 3 -6.80 20.59 2.52
CA ARG A 3 -7.27 20.38 1.13
C ARG A 3 -6.14 20.39 0.09
N ASN A 4 -5.10 21.19 0.30
CA ASN A 4 -3.97 21.27 -0.63
C ASN A 4 -3.12 19.99 -0.55
N ALA A 5 -2.87 19.48 0.66
CA ALA A 5 -2.18 18.20 0.85
C ALA A 5 -2.94 17.04 0.20
N LEU A 6 -4.28 16.97 0.35
CA LEU A 6 -5.09 15.98 -0.36
C LEU A 6 -4.93 16.08 -1.87
N LYS A 7 -4.98 17.28 -2.46
CA LYS A 7 -4.79 17.48 -3.90
C LYS A 7 -3.42 16.96 -4.37
N GLN A 8 -2.36 17.25 -3.62
CA GLN A 8 -1.00 16.78 -3.92
C GLN A 8 -0.91 15.25 -3.87
N ILE A 9 -1.49 14.62 -2.86
CA ILE A 9 -1.52 13.16 -2.73
C ILE A 9 -2.28 12.53 -3.90
N LEU A 10 -3.49 13.03 -4.22
CA LEU A 10 -4.29 12.52 -5.33
C LEU A 10 -3.60 12.70 -6.69
N GLN A 11 -2.83 13.77 -6.86
CA GLN A 11 -2.05 14.01 -8.08
C GLN A 11 -0.86 13.04 -8.16
N ALA A 12 -0.14 12.84 -7.06
CA ALA A 12 0.96 11.87 -7.00
C ALA A 12 0.45 10.43 -7.27
N ASP A 13 -0.68 10.05 -6.68
CA ASP A 13 -1.29 8.75 -6.95
C ASP A 13 -1.71 8.64 -8.43
N LEU A 14 -2.30 9.69 -9.03
CA LEU A 14 -2.70 9.70 -10.45
C LEU A 14 -1.50 9.57 -11.41
N GLN A 15 -0.36 10.17 -11.09
CA GLN A 15 0.87 10.02 -11.89
C GLN A 15 1.29 8.55 -12.02
N ARG A 16 1.06 7.75 -10.99
CA ARG A 16 1.33 6.30 -11.01
C ARG A 16 0.36 5.51 -11.91
N PHE A 17 -0.73 6.14 -12.36
CA PHE A 17 -1.68 5.63 -13.35
C PHE A 17 -1.51 6.31 -14.72
N ASN A 18 -0.28 6.69 -15.09
CA ASN A 18 0.05 7.37 -16.35
C ASN A 18 -0.77 8.66 -16.57
N ASN A 19 -1.06 9.39 -15.50
CA ASN A 19 -1.91 10.59 -15.49
C ASN A 19 -3.32 10.37 -16.08
N ARG A 20 -3.76 9.12 -16.24
CA ARG A 20 -5.07 8.78 -16.79
C ARG A 20 -5.99 8.23 -15.70
N LYS A 21 -7.10 8.93 -15.46
CA LYS A 21 -8.18 8.39 -14.64
C LYS A 21 -8.89 7.27 -15.42
N PRO A 22 -9.12 6.10 -14.78
CA PRO A 22 -9.94 5.07 -15.39
C PRO A 22 -11.36 5.58 -15.69
N SER A 23 -11.89 5.21 -16.84
CA SER A 23 -13.18 5.65 -17.36
C SER A 23 -14.32 4.74 -16.93
N ILE A 24 -15.57 5.14 -17.26
CA ILE A 24 -16.74 4.30 -17.06
C ILE A 24 -16.68 3.02 -17.90
N LYS A 25 -16.01 3.05 -19.06
CA LYS A 25 -15.78 1.83 -19.87
C LYS A 25 -14.93 0.82 -19.12
N ASP A 26 -13.91 1.28 -18.40
CA ASP A 26 -13.07 0.40 -17.56
C ASP A 26 -13.89 -0.27 -16.47
N TRP A 27 -14.88 0.42 -15.90
CA TRP A 27 -15.80 -0.15 -14.93
C TRP A 27 -16.75 -1.19 -15.55
N ILE A 28 -17.37 -0.88 -16.70
CA ILE A 28 -18.31 -1.78 -17.41
C ILE A 28 -17.59 -3.07 -17.85
N LEU A 29 -16.33 -2.94 -18.31
CA LEU A 29 -15.51 -4.06 -18.75
C LEU A 29 -14.82 -4.80 -17.58
N HIS A 30 -15.15 -4.46 -16.34
CA HIS A 30 -14.54 -5.02 -15.14
C HIS A 30 -13.00 -4.94 -15.12
N ASN A 31 -12.42 -3.88 -15.70
CA ASN A 31 -10.99 -3.66 -15.69
C ASN A 31 -10.51 -3.44 -14.25
N GLU A 32 -9.57 -4.28 -13.80
CA GLU A 32 -9.03 -4.22 -12.43
C GLU A 32 -8.43 -2.86 -12.06
N VAL A 33 -7.85 -2.15 -13.04
CA VAL A 33 -7.27 -0.82 -12.86
C VAL A 33 -8.30 0.17 -12.32
N TRP A 34 -9.57 0.09 -12.77
CA TRP A 34 -10.65 0.94 -12.26
C TRP A 34 -10.87 0.68 -10.76
N TYR A 35 -10.99 -0.58 -10.37
CA TYR A 35 -11.27 -0.96 -8.99
C TYR A 35 -10.12 -0.57 -8.05
N ILE A 36 -8.87 -0.82 -8.45
CA ILE A 36 -7.67 -0.48 -7.67
C ILE A 36 -7.56 1.05 -7.51
N PHE A 37 -7.72 1.81 -8.60
CA PHE A 37 -7.64 3.27 -8.57
C PHE A 37 -8.67 3.88 -7.62
N TYR A 38 -9.94 3.45 -7.74
CA TYR A 38 -11.00 3.99 -6.89
C TYR A 38 -10.92 3.50 -5.45
N TYR A 39 -10.40 2.30 -5.20
CA TYR A 39 -10.09 1.83 -3.85
C TYR A 39 -9.10 2.76 -3.14
N ILE A 40 -7.95 3.04 -3.76
CA ILE A 40 -6.94 3.96 -3.20
C ILE A 40 -7.54 5.36 -3.05
N ARG A 41 -8.28 5.84 -4.04
CA ARG A 41 -8.91 7.16 -4.01
C ARG A 41 -9.91 7.30 -2.86
N HIS A 42 -10.76 6.31 -2.62
CA HIS A 42 -11.68 6.32 -1.49
C HIS A 42 -10.95 6.25 -0.15
N LEU A 43 -9.86 5.48 -0.04
CA LEU A 43 -8.99 5.48 1.14
C LEU A 43 -8.48 6.90 1.45
N ARG A 44 -7.97 7.65 0.45
CA ARG A 44 -7.52 9.04 0.63
C ARG A 44 -8.63 9.99 1.09
N TYR A 45 -9.84 9.79 0.62
CA TYR A 45 -10.98 10.59 1.09
C TYR A 45 -11.45 10.17 2.49
N VAL A 46 -11.34 8.91 2.88
CA VAL A 46 -11.56 8.46 4.27
C VAL A 46 -10.59 9.20 5.19
N GLU A 47 -9.29 9.18 4.90
CA GLU A 47 -8.24 9.90 5.64
C GLU A 47 -8.50 11.42 5.73
N TYR A 48 -9.09 12.00 4.68
CA TYR A 48 -9.36 13.44 4.65
C TYR A 48 -10.60 13.84 5.44
N TYR A 49 -11.69 13.07 5.38
CA TYR A 49 -12.98 13.45 5.95
C TYR A 49 -13.21 12.94 7.38
N GLU A 50 -12.31 12.13 7.94
CA GLU A 50 -12.41 11.53 9.27
C GLU A 50 -12.92 12.52 10.35
N ASP A 51 -12.28 13.70 10.44
CA ASP A 51 -12.61 14.73 11.44
C ASP A 51 -13.31 15.96 10.83
N LYS A 52 -13.80 15.90 9.58
CA LYS A 52 -14.33 17.09 8.87
C LYS A 52 -15.80 17.00 8.49
N ASN A 53 -16.22 15.86 8.00
CA ASN A 53 -17.60 15.70 7.52
C ASN A 53 -18.02 14.24 7.62
N LYS A 54 -18.84 13.92 8.59
CA LYS A 54 -19.29 12.56 8.90
C LYS A 54 -20.04 11.89 7.74
N LEU A 55 -20.86 12.63 6.98
CA LEU A 55 -21.62 12.05 5.87
C LEU A 55 -20.69 11.66 4.71
N LEU A 56 -19.75 12.55 4.34
CA LEU A 56 -18.75 12.24 3.32
C LEU A 56 -17.78 11.15 3.76
N TYR A 57 -17.38 11.13 5.04
CA TYR A 57 -16.62 10.05 5.61
C TYR A 57 -17.33 8.70 5.43
N LEU A 58 -18.60 8.59 5.87
CA LEU A 58 -19.37 7.36 5.78
C LEU A 58 -19.55 6.89 4.32
N TRP A 59 -19.82 7.83 3.40
CA TRP A 59 -19.91 7.53 1.97
C TRP A 59 -18.61 6.94 1.42
N HIS A 60 -17.47 7.60 1.66
CA HIS A 60 -16.18 7.11 1.18
C HIS A 60 -15.75 5.83 1.90
N PHE A 61 -16.04 5.70 3.18
CA PHE A 61 -15.75 4.51 3.96
C PHE A 61 -16.53 3.28 3.44
N PHE A 62 -17.81 3.45 3.10
CA PHE A 62 -18.60 2.37 2.49
C PHE A 62 -17.96 1.86 1.19
N TRP A 63 -17.60 2.77 0.27
CA TRP A 63 -16.97 2.38 -0.98
C TRP A 63 -15.57 1.79 -0.79
N TYR A 64 -14.77 2.36 0.09
CA TYR A 64 -13.46 1.81 0.46
C TYR A 64 -13.59 0.37 0.95
N LYS A 65 -14.51 0.08 1.87
CA LYS A 65 -14.74 -1.28 2.38
C LYS A 65 -15.27 -2.23 1.31
N ARG A 66 -16.24 -1.78 0.51
CA ARG A 66 -16.83 -2.60 -0.56
C ARG A 66 -15.81 -2.95 -1.65
N LEU A 67 -15.01 -1.99 -2.09
CA LEU A 67 -13.96 -2.23 -3.07
C LEU A 67 -12.82 -3.08 -2.49
N GLY A 68 -12.43 -2.84 -1.25
CA GLY A 68 -11.43 -3.64 -0.55
C GLY A 68 -11.84 -5.11 -0.45
N PHE A 69 -13.09 -5.39 -0.08
CA PHE A 69 -13.62 -6.75 -0.05
C PHE A 69 -13.58 -7.40 -1.44
N LYS A 70 -14.03 -6.69 -2.49
CA LYS A 70 -14.00 -7.19 -3.88
C LYS A 70 -12.58 -7.49 -4.36
N LEU A 71 -11.61 -6.65 -4.00
CA LEU A 71 -10.20 -6.78 -4.38
C LEU A 71 -9.40 -7.70 -3.45
N ARG A 72 -9.99 -8.16 -2.34
CA ARG A 72 -9.31 -8.87 -1.23
C ARG A 72 -8.16 -8.05 -0.66
N MET A 73 -8.37 -6.75 -0.48
CA MET A 73 -7.39 -5.80 0.03
C MET A 73 -7.86 -5.15 1.33
N THR A 74 -6.98 -5.11 2.33
CA THR A 74 -7.18 -4.36 3.56
C THR A 74 -5.94 -3.50 3.81
N ILE A 75 -6.05 -2.23 3.50
CA ILE A 75 -5.00 -1.23 3.76
C ILE A 75 -5.59 -0.23 4.75
N TYR A 76 -5.04 -0.14 5.94
CA TYR A 76 -5.54 0.78 6.95
C TYR A 76 -5.29 2.24 6.55
N PRO A 77 -6.21 3.17 6.89
CA PRO A 77 -5.99 4.60 6.67
C PRO A 77 -4.71 5.10 7.33
N ASN A 78 -4.12 6.14 6.75
CA ASN A 78 -2.89 6.80 7.24
C ASN A 78 -1.63 5.91 7.25
N THR A 79 -1.62 4.80 6.52
CA THR A 79 -0.48 3.86 6.48
C THR A 79 0.38 3.96 5.23
N ILE A 80 -0.13 4.55 4.15
CA ILE A 80 0.58 4.61 2.86
C ILE A 80 0.82 6.05 2.41
N GLY A 81 2.05 6.33 1.99
CA GLY A 81 2.46 7.63 1.45
C GLY A 81 1.89 7.93 0.06
N PRO A 82 2.09 9.17 -0.45
CA PRO A 82 1.69 9.58 -1.80
C PRO A 82 2.39 8.77 -2.91
N GLY A 83 1.74 8.66 -4.06
CA GLY A 83 2.30 7.94 -5.21
C GLY A 83 2.31 6.42 -5.02
N PHE A 84 1.38 5.91 -4.23
CA PHE A 84 1.26 4.48 -4.00
C PHE A 84 0.63 3.76 -5.19
N ARG A 85 1.18 2.60 -5.56
CA ARG A 85 0.70 1.79 -6.68
C ARG A 85 0.53 0.34 -6.29
N ILE A 86 -0.62 -0.24 -6.65
CA ILE A 86 -0.83 -1.68 -6.66
C ILE A 86 -0.97 -2.11 -8.12
N TYR A 87 -0.17 -3.09 -8.54
CA TYR A 87 -0.33 -3.76 -9.83
C TYR A 87 -1.12 -5.04 -9.61
N HIS A 88 -2.14 -5.24 -10.41
CA HIS A 88 -3.04 -6.38 -10.42
C HIS A 88 -3.90 -6.55 -9.16
N ALA A 89 -5.11 -7.02 -9.36
CA ALA A 89 -5.99 -7.53 -8.33
C ALA A 89 -5.80 -9.04 -8.18
N GLY A 90 -6.17 -9.56 -7.03
CA GLY A 90 -6.05 -11.00 -6.74
C GLY A 90 -4.97 -11.27 -5.70
N GLY A 91 -5.19 -12.26 -4.87
CA GLY A 91 -4.35 -12.48 -3.70
C GLY A 91 -4.67 -11.48 -2.58
N PHE A 92 -4.55 -11.96 -1.35
CA PHE A 92 -4.81 -11.13 -0.18
C PHE A 92 -3.70 -10.10 0.04
N VAL A 93 -4.04 -8.81 0.01
CA VAL A 93 -3.13 -7.71 0.37
C VAL A 93 -3.55 -7.16 1.73
N HIS A 94 -2.60 -7.08 2.65
CA HIS A 94 -2.86 -6.53 3.97
C HIS A 94 -1.76 -5.54 4.38
N VAL A 95 -2.18 -4.35 4.82
CA VAL A 95 -1.33 -3.35 5.48
C VAL A 95 -1.99 -2.98 6.79
N GLY A 96 -1.43 -3.44 7.88
CA GLY A 96 -1.97 -3.24 9.24
C GLY A 96 -1.83 -1.80 9.74
N PRO A 97 -2.51 -1.45 10.85
CA PRO A 97 -2.51 -0.08 11.40
C PRO A 97 -1.13 0.39 11.87
N ASN A 98 -0.26 -0.53 12.29
CA ASN A 98 1.10 -0.23 12.78
C ASN A 98 2.16 -0.20 11.66
N VAL A 99 1.72 -0.01 10.41
CA VAL A 99 2.60 0.05 9.25
C VAL A 99 2.65 1.48 8.71
N GLN A 100 3.85 1.96 8.40
CA GLN A 100 4.06 3.23 7.72
C GLN A 100 4.87 3.01 6.46
N ILE A 101 4.33 3.34 5.32
CA ILE A 101 4.96 3.18 4.01
C ILE A 101 5.19 4.55 3.39
N GLY A 102 6.41 4.81 2.97
CA GLY A 102 6.82 6.06 2.35
C GLY A 102 6.21 6.32 0.97
N LYS A 103 6.75 7.32 0.27
CA LYS A 103 6.27 7.78 -1.04
C LYS A 103 6.67 6.82 -2.16
N ASN A 104 5.86 6.80 -3.25
CA ASN A 104 6.16 6.11 -4.51
C ASN A 104 6.40 4.60 -4.39
N CYS A 105 5.85 3.97 -3.37
CA CYS A 105 5.98 2.54 -3.19
C CYS A 105 5.01 1.75 -4.09
N THR A 106 5.43 0.56 -4.47
CA THR A 106 4.69 -0.35 -5.34
C THR A 106 4.48 -1.69 -4.65
N MET A 107 3.27 -2.22 -4.74
CA MET A 107 2.94 -3.57 -4.28
C MET A 107 2.38 -4.45 -5.39
N LEU A 108 2.75 -5.71 -5.36
CA LEU A 108 2.10 -6.77 -6.14
C LEU A 108 1.09 -7.55 -5.27
N PRO A 109 0.22 -8.37 -5.87
CA PRO A 109 -0.74 -9.18 -5.13
C PRO A 109 -0.10 -10.09 -4.08
N GLY A 110 -0.83 -10.34 -2.99
CA GLY A 110 -0.40 -11.26 -1.94
C GLY A 110 0.61 -10.68 -0.95
N VAL A 111 0.93 -9.39 -1.04
CA VAL A 111 1.82 -8.71 -0.08
C VAL A 111 1.10 -8.52 1.24
N VAL A 112 1.76 -8.93 2.34
CA VAL A 112 1.23 -8.80 3.70
C VAL A 112 2.25 -8.15 4.60
N PHE A 113 1.83 -7.09 5.27
CA PHE A 113 2.53 -6.49 6.41
C PHE A 113 1.75 -6.82 7.68
N GLY A 114 2.37 -7.52 8.61
CA GLY A 114 1.71 -7.99 9.82
C GLY A 114 2.62 -8.06 11.02
N ASN A 115 2.01 -8.30 12.18
CA ASN A 115 2.72 -8.51 13.43
C ASN A 115 3.22 -9.95 13.52
N LYS A 116 4.29 -10.15 14.31
CA LYS A 116 4.88 -11.48 14.54
C LYS A 116 4.11 -12.28 15.59
N HIS A 117 3.46 -11.60 16.54
CA HIS A 117 2.71 -12.20 17.65
C HIS A 117 1.37 -11.50 17.84
N GLU A 118 0.37 -12.23 18.40
CA GLU A 118 -0.99 -11.70 18.65
C GLU A 118 -1.06 -10.77 19.86
N ALA A 119 -0.10 -10.84 20.80
CA ALA A 119 -0.13 -10.10 22.06
C ALA A 119 1.13 -9.24 22.21
N GLU A 120 0.91 -8.00 22.64
CA GLU A 120 1.82 -7.10 23.37
C GLU A 120 2.99 -6.45 22.64
N ASP A 121 3.47 -6.94 21.50
CA ASP A 121 4.47 -6.20 20.76
C ASP A 121 3.80 -5.43 19.60
N GLU A 122 3.53 -4.16 19.81
CA GLU A 122 3.09 -3.23 18.79
C GLU A 122 4.21 -2.98 17.75
N GLY A 123 4.73 -4.08 17.20
CA GLY A 123 5.81 -4.04 16.25
C GLY A 123 5.47 -3.14 15.07
N HIS A 124 6.23 -2.05 14.91
CA HIS A 124 6.04 -1.10 13.85
C HIS A 124 6.86 -1.51 12.62
N VAL A 125 6.20 -1.64 11.48
CA VAL A 125 6.89 -1.74 10.19
C VAL A 125 7.01 -0.36 9.59
N ILE A 126 8.25 0.09 9.39
CA ILE A 126 8.54 1.40 8.78
C ILE A 126 9.25 1.15 7.45
N VAL A 127 8.65 1.63 6.38
CA VAL A 127 9.17 1.50 5.01
C VAL A 127 9.53 2.88 4.47
N GLY A 128 10.72 3.00 3.89
CA GLY A 128 11.18 4.19 3.21
C GLY A 128 10.45 4.45 1.88
N ASN A 129 11.01 5.31 1.06
CA ASN A 129 10.44 5.73 -0.22
C ASN A 129 10.90 4.83 -1.38
N ASN A 130 10.14 4.84 -2.49
CA ASN A 130 10.49 4.18 -3.76
C ASN A 130 10.71 2.67 -3.63
N CYS A 131 10.04 2.01 -2.69
CA CYS A 131 10.18 0.58 -2.48
C CYS A 131 9.25 -0.23 -3.38
N TYR A 132 9.70 -1.43 -3.75
CA TYR A 132 8.96 -2.38 -4.56
C TYR A 132 8.80 -3.70 -3.83
N PHE A 133 7.56 -4.15 -3.67
CA PHE A 133 7.20 -5.39 -3.00
C PHE A 133 6.69 -6.40 -4.01
N GLY A 134 7.48 -7.44 -4.25
CA GLY A 134 7.18 -8.52 -5.17
C GLY A 134 6.00 -9.38 -4.73
N LEU A 135 5.47 -10.13 -5.68
CA LEU A 135 4.30 -11.00 -5.51
C LEU A 135 4.44 -11.87 -4.26
N GLY A 136 3.44 -11.85 -3.40
CA GLY A 136 3.36 -12.76 -2.26
C GLY A 136 4.38 -12.53 -1.15
N CYS A 137 5.22 -11.49 -1.19
CA CYS A 137 6.16 -11.27 -0.10
C CYS A 137 5.46 -10.91 1.22
N LYS A 138 6.10 -11.25 2.34
CA LYS A 138 5.59 -11.04 3.69
C LYS A 138 6.60 -10.26 4.51
N ILE A 139 6.12 -9.31 5.29
CA ILE A 139 6.94 -8.50 6.19
C ILE A 139 6.34 -8.65 7.58
N PHE A 140 7.10 -9.18 8.54
CA PHE A 140 6.63 -9.47 9.88
C PHE A 140 7.54 -8.91 10.97
N GLY A 141 6.91 -8.40 12.02
CA GLY A 141 7.57 -7.91 13.24
C GLY A 141 7.93 -6.44 13.17
N SER A 142 8.72 -5.98 14.14
CA SER A 142 9.32 -4.64 14.14
C SER A 142 10.45 -4.60 13.14
N VAL A 143 10.20 -4.04 11.95
CA VAL A 143 11.16 -4.04 10.84
C VAL A 143 11.24 -2.65 10.21
N ARG A 144 12.47 -2.18 9.99
CA ARG A 144 12.75 -0.99 9.18
C ARG A 144 13.26 -1.41 7.80
N ILE A 145 12.60 -0.94 6.77
CA ILE A 145 13.00 -1.10 5.37
C ILE A 145 13.41 0.27 4.84
N GLY A 146 14.63 0.38 4.37
CA GLY A 146 15.19 1.61 3.84
C GLY A 146 14.52 2.12 2.56
N ASN A 147 15.11 3.14 1.94
CA ASN A 147 14.64 3.68 0.67
C ASN A 147 15.12 2.84 -0.51
N ASN A 148 14.38 2.89 -1.62
CA ASN A 148 14.75 2.24 -2.89
C ASN A 148 14.98 0.72 -2.76
N VAL A 149 14.30 0.06 -1.81
CA VAL A 149 14.42 -1.39 -1.58
C VAL A 149 13.53 -2.16 -2.55
N THR A 150 14.04 -3.28 -3.05
CA THR A 150 13.25 -4.26 -3.80
C THR A 150 13.16 -5.56 -3.00
N VAL A 151 11.96 -5.93 -2.61
CA VAL A 151 11.66 -7.22 -1.98
C VAL A 151 11.20 -8.20 -3.05
N GLY A 152 11.92 -9.30 -3.21
CA GLY A 152 11.62 -10.34 -4.19
C GLY A 152 10.29 -11.06 -3.92
N ALA A 153 9.76 -11.71 -4.95
CA ALA A 153 8.54 -12.50 -4.83
C ALA A 153 8.70 -13.61 -3.76
N ASN A 154 7.63 -13.81 -2.97
CA ASN A 154 7.56 -14.79 -1.88
C ASN A 154 8.65 -14.68 -0.79
N ALA A 155 9.37 -13.57 -0.75
CA ALA A 155 10.34 -13.32 0.32
C ALA A 155 9.64 -13.07 1.65
N VAL A 156 10.25 -13.51 2.75
CA VAL A 156 9.78 -13.27 4.12
C VAL A 156 10.79 -12.42 4.87
N VAL A 157 10.46 -11.13 5.03
CA VAL A 157 11.30 -10.14 5.70
C VAL A 157 10.97 -10.13 7.19
N THR A 158 11.98 -10.40 8.03
CA THR A 158 11.87 -10.45 9.49
C THR A 158 12.97 -9.67 10.21
N LYS A 159 13.81 -8.95 9.44
CA LYS A 159 14.92 -8.12 9.92
C LYS A 159 15.01 -6.84 9.10
N ASP A 160 15.66 -5.84 9.65
CA ASP A 160 15.90 -4.56 8.99
C ASP A 160 16.64 -4.73 7.65
N ILE A 161 16.24 -3.91 6.68
CA ILE A 161 16.79 -3.90 5.32
C ILE A 161 17.38 -2.52 5.04
N PRO A 162 18.66 -2.42 4.65
CA PRO A 162 19.28 -1.13 4.34
C PRO A 162 18.75 -0.53 3.04
N ASP A 163 19.04 0.75 2.84
CA ASP A 163 18.74 1.47 1.59
C ASP A 163 19.32 0.76 0.37
N ASN A 164 18.65 0.89 -0.77
CA ASN A 164 19.08 0.39 -2.07
C ASN A 164 19.21 -1.15 -2.16
N ALA A 165 18.79 -1.91 -1.16
CA ALA A 165 18.91 -3.35 -1.17
C ALA A 165 17.90 -4.04 -2.10
N VAL A 166 18.35 -5.12 -2.73
CA VAL A 166 17.50 -6.15 -3.31
C VAL A 166 17.56 -7.37 -2.40
N VAL A 167 16.40 -7.79 -1.88
CA VAL A 167 16.31 -8.90 -0.93
C VAL A 167 15.39 -10.00 -1.43
N GLY A 168 15.65 -11.23 -1.01
CA GLY A 168 14.82 -12.39 -1.37
C GLY A 168 15.06 -13.58 -0.46
N GLY A 169 14.19 -14.59 -0.56
CA GLY A 169 14.26 -15.83 0.21
C GLY A 169 13.44 -15.84 1.50
N VAL A 170 13.47 -16.98 2.21
CA VAL A 170 12.77 -17.27 3.46
C VAL A 170 13.75 -17.88 4.47
N PRO A 171 14.23 -17.13 5.47
CA PRO A 171 14.07 -15.69 5.64
C PRO A 171 14.80 -14.87 4.57
N ALA A 172 14.32 -13.64 4.29
CA ALA A 172 14.90 -12.76 3.29
C ALA A 172 16.34 -12.35 3.66
N LYS A 173 17.23 -12.39 2.66
CA LYS A 173 18.61 -11.95 2.75
C LYS A 173 18.91 -10.93 1.66
N VAL A 174 19.87 -10.05 1.90
CA VAL A 174 20.37 -9.13 0.87
C VAL A 174 21.06 -9.92 -0.23
N ILE A 175 20.56 -9.81 -1.46
CA ILE A 175 21.13 -10.41 -2.66
C ILE A 175 22.17 -9.49 -3.28
N ARG A 176 21.84 -8.18 -3.33
CA ARG A 176 22.74 -7.12 -3.80
C ARG A 176 22.28 -5.75 -3.31
N ILE A 177 23.17 -4.80 -3.35
CA ILE A 177 22.86 -3.36 -3.24
C ILE A 177 22.78 -2.80 -4.67
N LYS A 178 21.83 -1.92 -4.93
CA LYS A 178 21.74 -1.17 -6.19
C LYS A 178 22.76 -0.04 -6.19
N ASP A 179 23.34 0.24 -7.31
CA ASP A 179 24.21 1.39 -7.53
C ASP A 179 23.43 2.70 -7.47
#